data_64663394117c2931d62a02da3c86b3ce
#
_entry.id   64663394117c2931d62a02da3c86b3ce
#
_cell.length_a   1.000
_cell.length_b   1.000
_cell.length_c   1.000
_cell.angle_alpha   90.00
_cell.angle_beta   90.00
_cell.angle_gamma   90.00
#
_symmetry.space_group_name_H-M   'P 1'
#
loop_
_entity.id
_entity.type
_entity.pdbx_description
1 polymer ?
#
loop_
_entity_poly.entity_id
_entity_poly.type
_entity_poly.pdbx_seq_one_letter_code
_entity_poly.pdbx_strand_id
1 'polypeptide(L)'
;MLPQNRNLNLSFLIAVAVFSLSCINVNAQDTRTRRIEPQKDVQVPPEPQNLDVIKVDSNLVSVPVIVSDREGRYVPNLTVQQFKLFDNSNEQKITYFDSAEEPVNIALLLDTSLSTEGAIDDIRKAAKSFLKELRPQDRAMVISFNDSVHRLCELTNDRKTLEKAIGNAKVGEFVGTTLNDAVVEVARKEFRTVTGRKAIILLSDGQDFGSVVPTDELLDEQSESDTMVYSIYYAPEFQRNRDRRPFPRKGGGIFRRGGRFNHVAPQRPGQRGQRRIRHQDGAEFLRELSEITSGRFYQSELTDLKETFGLIAEELRHQYRLGFYPGEIQKDGTVHQLRVKVDAADVAVRARQQYRAQ
;
A
#
# COMPACT_ATOMS: atom_id res chain seq x y z
N MET A 1 41.07 -18.54 53.61
CA MET A 1 40.06 -18.35 54.65
C MET A 1 38.69 -18.44 54.02
N LEU A 2 38.09 -19.62 54.13
CA LEU A 2 36.66 -19.89 53.96
C LEU A 2 36.00 -19.69 55.34
N PRO A 3 34.68 -19.43 55.43
CA PRO A 3 33.67 -20.49 55.37
C PRO A 3 32.37 -20.03 54.58
N GLN A 4 31.71 -20.91 53.84
CA GLN A 4 30.68 -21.91 54.20
C GLN A 4 29.43 -21.36 54.90
N ASN A 5 28.27 -21.51 54.19
CA ASN A 5 27.03 -22.16 54.62
C ASN A 5 25.99 -21.98 53.51
N ARG A 6 25.50 -23.03 52.87
CA ARG A 6 24.55 -24.15 53.19
C ARG A 6 23.19 -23.68 53.65
N ASN A 7 22.19 -23.97 52.83
CA ASN A 7 20.99 -24.79 53.09
C ASN A 7 20.00 -24.56 51.90
N LEU A 8 19.73 -25.50 51.05
CA LEU A 8 18.83 -26.67 51.08
C LEU A 8 17.47 -26.42 51.77
N ASN A 9 16.42 -26.47 50.93
CA ASN A 9 15.15 -27.16 51.20
C ASN A 9 14.36 -27.23 49.90
N LEU A 10 14.32 -28.26 49.39
CA LEU A 10 13.57 -29.44 48.98
C LEU A 10 12.30 -29.66 49.83
N SER A 11 11.25 -29.99 49.14
CA SER A 11 9.96 -30.56 49.55
C SER A 11 8.78 -29.63 49.37
N PHE A 12 7.77 -30.01 48.54
CA PHE A 12 6.63 -30.75 48.95
C PHE A 12 5.56 -30.74 47.86
N LEU A 13 5.18 -31.82 47.48
CA LEU A 13 4.06 -32.76 47.78
C LEU A 13 2.92 -32.66 46.76
N ILE A 14 2.78 -33.82 46.13
CA ILE A 14 1.68 -34.33 45.36
C ILE A 14 0.43 -34.42 46.26
N ALA A 15 -0.69 -33.83 45.85
CA ALA A 15 -2.02 -34.13 46.38
C ALA A 15 -2.86 -34.77 45.28
N VAL A 16 -2.99 -36.07 45.34
CA VAL A 16 -3.99 -36.90 44.64
C VAL A 16 -5.28 -36.81 45.42
N ALA A 17 -6.32 -36.25 44.80
CA ALA A 17 -7.71 -36.35 45.32
C ALA A 17 -8.48 -37.37 44.49
N VAL A 18 -8.64 -38.52 45.07
CA VAL A 18 -9.62 -39.57 44.65
C VAL A 18 -11.00 -39.08 44.98
N PHE A 19 -11.84 -38.92 43.96
CA PHE A 19 -13.30 -38.68 44.18
C PHE A 19 -14.06 -39.95 43.87
N SER A 20 -14.60 -40.52 44.94
CA SER A 20 -15.36 -41.75 45.04
C SER A 20 -16.71 -41.64 44.33
N LEU A 21 -16.98 -42.67 43.56
CA LEU A 21 -18.21 -42.98 42.88
C LEU A 21 -19.34 -43.34 43.91
N SER A 22 -20.37 -42.51 44.04
CA SER A 22 -21.54 -42.88 44.82
C SER A 22 -22.65 -43.30 43.85
N CYS A 23 -22.90 -44.59 43.81
CA CYS A 23 -24.10 -45.18 43.19
C CYS A 23 -25.36 -44.78 43.97
N ILE A 24 -26.28 -44.11 43.33
CA ILE A 24 -27.64 -43.90 43.81
C ILE A 24 -28.54 -44.85 43.03
N ASN A 25 -29.05 -45.88 43.77
CA ASN A 25 -30.17 -46.74 43.35
C ASN A 25 -31.44 -45.93 43.37
N VAL A 26 -32.12 -45.83 42.24
CA VAL A 26 -33.51 -45.35 42.18
C VAL A 26 -34.41 -46.53 41.88
N ASN A 27 -35.25 -46.89 42.90
CA ASN A 27 -36.30 -47.87 42.79
C ASN A 27 -37.34 -47.44 41.77
N ALA A 28 -37.64 -48.35 40.87
CA ALA A 28 -38.82 -48.32 40.04
C ALA A 28 -40.08 -48.77 40.87
N GLN A 29 -41.08 -47.91 40.95
CA GLN A 29 -42.51 -48.32 41.10
C GLN A 29 -43.37 -47.05 41.11
N ASP A 30 -44.04 -46.74 40.04
CA ASP A 30 -45.52 -46.59 40.07
C ASP A 30 -46.04 -46.43 38.61
N THR A 31 -46.65 -47.48 38.13
CA THR A 31 -47.42 -47.51 36.89
C THR A 31 -48.81 -46.93 37.15
N ARG A 32 -49.00 -45.64 36.92
CA ARG A 32 -50.33 -45.05 36.71
C ARG A 32 -50.48 -44.65 35.26
N THR A 33 -51.20 -45.46 34.54
CA THR A 33 -51.71 -45.17 33.20
C THR A 33 -52.60 -43.93 33.28
N ARG A 34 -52.00 -42.79 32.86
CA ARG A 34 -52.74 -41.57 32.54
C ARG A 34 -53.36 -41.74 31.16
N ARG A 35 -54.66 -41.79 31.06
CA ARG A 35 -55.47 -41.69 29.85
C ARG A 35 -55.17 -40.37 29.18
N ILE A 36 -54.55 -40.44 27.98
CA ILE A 36 -54.26 -39.26 27.15
C ILE A 36 -55.56 -38.89 26.44
N GLU A 37 -56.16 -37.76 26.82
CA GLU A 37 -57.18 -37.11 26.00
C GLU A 37 -56.54 -36.55 24.71
N PRO A 38 -57.23 -36.64 23.55
CA PRO A 38 -56.71 -36.09 22.33
C PRO A 38 -56.62 -34.57 22.47
N GLN A 39 -55.41 -34.08 22.42
CA GLN A 39 -55.12 -32.66 22.40
C GLN A 39 -55.61 -32.09 21.07
N LYS A 40 -56.42 -31.03 21.12
CA LYS A 40 -56.87 -30.24 20.00
C LYS A 40 -55.68 -29.86 19.13
N ASP A 41 -55.87 -29.98 17.82
CA ASP A 41 -54.93 -29.50 16.80
C ASP A 41 -54.44 -28.06 17.11
N VAL A 42 -53.24 -27.95 17.62
CA VAL A 42 -52.53 -26.69 17.65
C VAL A 42 -52.02 -26.46 16.22
N GLN A 43 -52.65 -25.54 15.52
CA GLN A 43 -52.13 -25.04 14.25
C GLN A 43 -50.74 -24.50 14.51
N VAL A 44 -49.73 -25.24 14.05
CA VAL A 44 -48.33 -24.77 13.97
C VAL A 44 -48.36 -23.55 13.04
N PRO A 45 -47.91 -22.36 13.47
CA PRO A 45 -47.78 -21.26 12.56
C PRO A 45 -46.86 -21.70 11.43
N PRO A 46 -47.10 -21.28 10.17
CA PRO A 46 -46.21 -21.62 9.07
C PRO A 46 -44.79 -21.16 9.43
N GLU A 47 -43.82 -22.06 9.27
CA GLU A 47 -42.40 -21.72 9.37
C GLU A 47 -42.14 -20.47 8.56
N PRO A 48 -41.38 -19.50 9.09
CA PRO A 48 -41.02 -18.36 8.30
C PRO A 48 -40.31 -18.88 7.05
N GLN A 49 -40.93 -18.62 5.90
CA GLN A 49 -40.30 -18.89 4.61
C GLN A 49 -38.90 -18.31 4.66
N ASN A 50 -37.90 -19.17 4.47
CA ASN A 50 -36.54 -18.74 4.25
C ASN A 50 -36.59 -17.64 3.18
N LEU A 51 -36.56 -16.39 3.62
CA LEU A 51 -36.15 -15.31 2.77
C LEU A 51 -34.70 -15.67 2.40
N ASP A 52 -34.52 -16.15 1.21
CA ASP A 52 -33.19 -16.26 0.62
C ASP A 52 -32.54 -14.88 0.82
N VAL A 53 -31.69 -14.80 1.83
CA VAL A 53 -30.79 -13.65 1.97
C VAL A 53 -29.87 -13.75 0.77
N ILE A 54 -30.26 -13.08 -0.30
CA ILE A 54 -29.36 -12.84 -1.43
C ILE A 54 -28.18 -12.10 -0.81
N LYS A 55 -27.12 -12.83 -0.50
CA LYS A 55 -25.81 -12.25 -0.24
C LYS A 55 -25.34 -11.64 -1.54
N VAL A 56 -25.73 -10.40 -1.76
CA VAL A 56 -25.11 -9.58 -2.79
C VAL A 56 -23.71 -9.29 -2.25
N ASP A 57 -22.73 -10.08 -2.65
CA ASP A 57 -21.31 -9.74 -2.53
C ASP A 57 -21.05 -8.55 -3.45
N SER A 58 -21.55 -7.39 -3.07
CA SER A 58 -21.35 -6.17 -3.82
C SER A 58 -20.08 -5.51 -3.32
N ASN A 59 -18.99 -5.72 -4.05
CA ASN A 59 -17.72 -5.04 -3.76
C ASN A 59 -17.82 -3.57 -4.13
N LEU A 60 -17.77 -2.69 -3.14
CA LEU A 60 -17.69 -1.26 -3.35
C LEU A 60 -16.38 -0.93 -4.06
N VAL A 61 -16.46 -0.40 -5.26
CA VAL A 61 -15.29 0.14 -5.99
C VAL A 61 -14.97 1.53 -5.46
N SER A 62 -13.83 1.67 -4.81
CA SER A 62 -13.34 2.93 -4.24
C SER A 62 -12.48 3.67 -5.27
N VAL A 63 -12.77 4.96 -5.46
CA VAL A 63 -12.11 5.83 -6.43
C VAL A 63 -11.59 7.08 -5.71
N PRO A 64 -10.30 7.14 -5.38
CA PRO A 64 -9.68 8.36 -4.86
C PRO A 64 -9.62 9.43 -5.94
N VAL A 65 -9.88 10.67 -5.54
CA VAL A 65 -9.96 11.82 -6.46
C VAL A 65 -9.30 13.05 -5.85
N ILE A 66 -8.44 13.70 -6.62
CA ILE A 66 -7.89 15.02 -6.33
C ILE A 66 -8.43 16.01 -7.34
N VAL A 67 -8.92 17.14 -6.85
CA VAL A 67 -9.41 18.24 -7.68
C VAL A 67 -8.58 19.48 -7.41
N SER A 68 -8.01 20.07 -8.44
CA SER A 68 -7.23 21.30 -8.35
C SER A 68 -7.66 22.32 -9.41
N ASP A 69 -7.41 23.60 -9.16
CA ASP A 69 -7.58 24.65 -10.15
C ASP A 69 -6.39 24.69 -11.15
N ARG A 70 -6.40 25.66 -12.06
CA ARG A 70 -5.33 25.83 -13.07
C ARG A 70 -3.97 26.19 -12.46
N GLU A 71 -3.98 26.82 -11.29
CA GLU A 71 -2.79 27.17 -10.52
C GLU A 71 -2.29 26.03 -9.64
N GLY A 72 -2.97 24.87 -9.66
CA GLY A 72 -2.62 23.68 -8.89
C GLY A 72 -3.06 23.72 -7.42
N ARG A 73 -3.87 24.71 -7.01
CA ARG A 73 -4.44 24.77 -5.66
C ARG A 73 -5.63 23.83 -5.56
N TYR A 74 -5.77 23.15 -4.45
CA TYR A 74 -6.87 22.21 -4.23
C TYR A 74 -8.20 22.93 -4.09
N VAL A 75 -9.24 22.33 -4.68
CA VAL A 75 -10.61 22.85 -4.63
C VAL A 75 -11.34 22.15 -3.49
N PRO A 76 -11.55 22.80 -2.34
CA PRO A 76 -12.25 22.20 -1.22
C PRO A 76 -13.77 22.32 -1.35
N ASN A 77 -14.50 21.64 -0.46
CA ASN A 77 -15.94 21.77 -0.26
C ASN A 77 -16.83 21.42 -1.48
N LEU A 78 -16.31 20.58 -2.39
CA LEU A 78 -17.15 20.01 -3.44
C LEU A 78 -18.13 19.01 -2.83
N THR A 79 -19.35 19.01 -3.37
CA THR A 79 -20.42 18.09 -2.96
C THR A 79 -20.56 16.95 -3.96
N VAL A 80 -21.18 15.84 -3.55
CA VAL A 80 -21.37 14.67 -4.41
C VAL A 80 -22.08 14.99 -5.73
N GLN A 81 -22.99 15.97 -5.74
CA GLN A 81 -23.76 16.39 -6.92
C GLN A 81 -22.87 16.98 -8.03
N GLN A 82 -21.69 17.48 -7.67
CA GLN A 82 -20.73 18.03 -8.62
C GLN A 82 -19.87 16.96 -9.29
N PHE A 83 -19.92 15.71 -8.81
CA PHE A 83 -19.15 14.61 -9.37
C PHE A 83 -20.02 13.74 -10.28
N LYS A 84 -19.43 13.31 -11.39
CA LYS A 84 -19.95 12.27 -12.26
C LYS A 84 -18.90 11.20 -12.45
N LEU A 85 -19.26 9.96 -12.18
CA LEU A 85 -18.39 8.80 -12.29
C LEU A 85 -18.86 7.93 -13.46
N PHE A 86 -17.93 7.47 -14.27
CA PHE A 86 -18.20 6.61 -15.43
C PHE A 86 -17.37 5.34 -15.34
N ASP A 87 -18.00 4.21 -15.63
CA ASP A 87 -17.40 2.90 -15.81
C ASP A 87 -17.61 2.45 -17.25
N ASN A 88 -16.54 2.19 -18.00
CA ASN A 88 -16.59 1.87 -19.42
C ASN A 88 -17.53 2.82 -20.21
N SER A 89 -17.49 4.12 -19.90
CA SER A 89 -18.32 5.18 -20.47
C SER A 89 -19.78 5.22 -19.98
N ASN A 90 -20.24 4.29 -19.17
CA ASN A 90 -21.57 4.29 -18.55
C ASN A 90 -21.53 5.07 -17.24
N GLU A 91 -22.42 6.06 -17.09
CA GLU A 91 -22.52 6.83 -15.85
C GLU A 91 -22.99 5.93 -14.70
N GLN A 92 -22.26 5.97 -13.58
CA GLN A 92 -22.51 5.19 -12.38
C GLN A 92 -23.08 6.07 -11.28
N LYS A 93 -24.02 5.51 -10.51
CA LYS A 93 -24.53 6.19 -9.32
C LYS A 93 -23.47 6.15 -8.22
N ILE A 94 -23.00 7.31 -7.78
CA ILE A 94 -22.14 7.43 -6.62
C ILE A 94 -22.95 7.07 -5.37
N THR A 95 -22.58 5.97 -4.71
CA THR A 95 -23.28 5.45 -3.52
C THR A 95 -22.51 5.74 -2.23
N TYR A 96 -21.24 6.08 -2.37
CA TYR A 96 -20.38 6.51 -1.29
C TYR A 96 -19.63 7.78 -1.70
N PHE A 97 -19.63 8.77 -0.83
CA PHE A 97 -18.88 10.00 -1.00
C PHE A 97 -18.26 10.41 0.31
N ASP A 98 -16.98 10.65 0.26
CA ASP A 98 -16.21 11.13 1.38
C ASP A 98 -15.41 12.36 0.98
N SER A 99 -15.48 13.37 1.80
CA SER A 99 -14.67 14.58 1.68
C SER A 99 -13.37 14.42 2.48
N ALA A 100 -12.50 15.39 2.36
CA ALA A 100 -11.17 15.41 2.97
C ALA A 100 -11.11 15.31 4.50
N GLU A 101 -12.23 15.14 5.20
CA GLU A 101 -12.28 15.09 6.66
C GLU A 101 -11.93 13.73 7.27
N GLU A 102 -12.11 12.63 6.52
CA GLU A 102 -11.76 11.30 7.01
C GLU A 102 -10.25 11.11 7.24
N PRO A 103 -9.86 10.30 8.24
CA PRO A 103 -8.46 9.97 8.47
C PRO A 103 -7.83 9.25 7.28
N VAL A 104 -6.54 9.49 7.06
CA VAL A 104 -5.76 8.74 6.08
C VAL A 104 -4.87 7.71 6.77
N ASN A 105 -4.77 6.53 6.15
CA ASN A 105 -3.84 5.47 6.54
C ASN A 105 -2.63 5.51 5.60
N ILE A 106 -1.45 5.71 6.15
CA ILE A 106 -0.22 5.97 5.39
C ILE A 106 0.79 4.87 5.65
N ALA A 107 1.35 4.30 4.59
CA ALA A 107 2.57 3.51 4.66
C ALA A 107 3.75 4.39 4.21
N LEU A 108 4.65 4.68 5.12
CA LEU A 108 5.89 5.41 4.84
C LEU A 108 6.99 4.40 4.54
N LEU A 109 7.37 4.28 3.28
CA LEU A 109 8.41 3.38 2.77
C LEU A 109 9.71 4.16 2.61
N LEU A 110 10.72 3.76 3.35
CA LEU A 110 12.04 4.38 3.37
C LEU A 110 13.06 3.44 2.74
N ASP A 111 13.62 3.85 1.64
CA ASP A 111 14.78 3.19 1.06
C ASP A 111 15.98 3.32 2.01
N THR A 112 16.50 2.19 2.42
CA THR A 112 17.68 2.08 3.28
C THR A 112 18.78 1.22 2.63
N SER A 113 18.78 1.13 1.31
CA SER A 113 19.84 0.51 0.54
C SER A 113 21.17 1.26 0.69
N LEU A 114 22.28 0.65 0.28
CA LEU A 114 23.61 1.26 0.42
C LEU A 114 23.74 2.61 -0.30
N SER A 115 22.95 2.87 -1.35
CA SER A 115 22.94 4.17 -2.06
C SER A 115 22.49 5.33 -1.15
N THR A 116 21.80 5.04 -0.03
CA THR A 116 21.26 6.04 0.89
C THR A 116 22.20 6.40 2.04
N GLU A 117 23.40 5.78 2.13
CA GLU A 117 24.30 5.93 3.28
C GLU A 117 24.59 7.41 3.62
N GLY A 118 24.85 8.24 2.62
CA GLY A 118 25.08 9.67 2.80
C GLY A 118 23.81 10.51 3.05
N ALA A 119 22.60 9.94 2.88
CA ALA A 119 21.32 10.63 2.92
C ALA A 119 20.44 10.22 4.10
N ILE A 120 20.73 9.11 4.77
CA ILE A 120 19.82 8.48 5.75
C ILE A 120 19.39 9.42 6.88
N ASP A 121 20.26 10.30 7.35
CA ASP A 121 19.93 11.23 8.43
C ASP A 121 18.98 12.34 7.95
N ASP A 122 19.11 12.80 6.71
CA ASP A 122 18.20 13.79 6.12
C ASP A 122 16.86 13.15 5.79
N ILE A 123 16.84 11.90 5.32
CA ILE A 123 15.63 11.09 5.15
C ILE A 123 14.87 10.97 6.48
N ARG A 124 15.56 10.59 7.57
CA ARG A 124 14.95 10.49 8.90
C ARG A 124 14.40 11.83 9.42
N LYS A 125 15.15 12.92 9.24
CA LYS A 125 14.69 14.26 9.64
C LYS A 125 13.45 14.68 8.88
N ALA A 126 13.44 14.49 7.57
CA ALA A 126 12.30 14.81 6.72
C ALA A 126 11.08 13.95 7.05
N ALA A 127 11.24 12.64 7.22
CA ALA A 127 10.18 11.73 7.64
C ALA A 127 9.58 12.12 9.00
N LYS A 128 10.42 12.47 9.99
CA LYS A 128 9.94 13.00 11.29
C LYS A 128 9.23 14.34 11.15
N SER A 129 9.66 15.20 10.21
CA SER A 129 8.96 16.47 9.94
C SER A 129 7.58 16.20 9.34
N PHE A 130 7.46 15.22 8.43
CA PHE A 130 6.18 14.82 7.87
C PHE A 130 5.17 14.38 8.94
N LEU A 131 5.60 13.64 9.96
CA LEU A 131 4.72 13.26 11.06
C LEU A 131 4.04 14.46 11.74
N LYS A 132 4.67 15.63 11.77
CA LYS A 132 4.09 16.83 12.36
C LYS A 132 2.97 17.43 11.53
N GLU A 133 2.97 17.15 10.24
CA GLU A 133 1.94 17.60 9.29
C GLU A 133 0.68 16.73 9.33
N LEU A 134 0.76 15.51 9.85
CA LEU A 134 -0.38 14.60 9.96
C LEU A 134 -1.35 15.07 11.05
N ARG A 135 -2.64 14.87 10.84
CA ARG A 135 -3.68 15.15 11.83
C ARG A 135 -3.64 14.12 12.97
N PRO A 136 -4.20 14.42 14.15
CA PRO A 136 -4.20 13.45 15.27
C PRO A 136 -4.89 12.12 14.97
N GLN A 137 -5.88 12.12 14.08
CA GLN A 137 -6.62 10.94 13.67
C GLN A 137 -5.94 10.15 12.52
N ASP A 138 -5.00 10.77 11.78
CA ASP A 138 -4.28 10.07 10.73
C ASP A 138 -3.38 9.00 11.33
N ARG A 139 -3.28 7.86 10.64
CA ARG A 139 -2.48 6.73 11.08
C ARG A 139 -1.34 6.49 10.08
N ALA A 140 -0.19 6.13 10.59
CA ALA A 140 0.93 5.77 9.74
C ALA A 140 1.59 4.48 10.23
N MET A 141 2.22 3.76 9.30
CA MET A 141 3.21 2.72 9.56
C MET A 141 4.53 3.12 8.93
N VAL A 142 5.62 2.54 9.41
CA VAL A 142 6.94 2.79 8.85
C VAL A 142 7.55 1.46 8.42
N ILE A 143 7.97 1.40 7.19
CA ILE A 143 8.64 0.26 6.56
C ILE A 143 9.96 0.77 6.00
N SER A 144 11.06 0.09 6.25
CA SER A 144 12.31 0.28 5.53
C SER A 144 12.57 -0.91 4.61
N PHE A 145 13.25 -0.68 3.52
CA PHE A 145 13.65 -1.74 2.61
C PHE A 145 15.07 -1.53 2.09
N ASN A 146 15.78 -2.63 1.95
CA ASN A 146 17.12 -2.76 1.39
C ASN A 146 17.20 -4.09 0.63
N ASP A 147 18.06 -5.03 1.02
CA ASP A 147 18.05 -6.42 0.54
C ASP A 147 16.83 -7.22 1.02
N SER A 148 16.06 -6.66 1.93
CA SER A 148 14.80 -7.22 2.46
C SER A 148 13.86 -6.11 2.96
N VAL A 149 12.58 -6.48 3.16
CA VAL A 149 11.55 -5.57 3.66
C VAL A 149 11.43 -5.69 5.17
N HIS A 150 11.46 -4.56 5.87
CA HIS A 150 11.42 -4.50 7.33
C HIS A 150 10.30 -3.58 7.81
N ARG A 151 9.27 -4.13 8.42
CA ARG A 151 8.24 -3.34 9.09
C ARG A 151 8.76 -2.85 10.45
N LEU A 152 9.02 -1.55 10.56
CA LEU A 152 9.57 -0.91 11.76
C LEU A 152 8.50 -0.60 12.81
N CYS A 153 7.26 -0.33 12.38
CA CYS A 153 6.09 -0.27 13.26
C CYS A 153 4.80 -0.53 12.48
N GLU A 154 3.77 -0.97 13.19
CA GLU A 154 2.43 -1.18 12.68
C GLU A 154 1.68 0.15 12.50
N LEU A 155 0.52 0.09 11.83
CA LEU A 155 -0.33 1.23 11.57
C LEU A 155 -0.85 1.83 12.88
N THR A 156 -0.38 3.02 13.23
CA THR A 156 -0.69 3.71 14.49
C THR A 156 -0.75 5.23 14.31
N ASN A 157 -1.44 5.93 15.21
CA ASN A 157 -1.40 7.39 15.32
C ASN A 157 -0.50 7.87 16.47
N ASP A 158 0.17 6.94 17.18
CA ASP A 158 1.12 7.32 18.23
C ASP A 158 2.43 7.88 17.63
N ARG A 159 2.58 9.19 17.75
CA ARG A 159 3.72 9.94 17.22
C ARG A 159 5.06 9.45 17.77
N LYS A 160 5.10 9.09 19.06
CA LYS A 160 6.35 8.64 19.70
C LYS A 160 6.80 7.31 19.12
N THR A 161 5.87 6.39 18.92
CA THR A 161 6.15 5.10 18.26
C THR A 161 6.64 5.31 16.84
N LEU A 162 6.00 6.19 16.05
CA LEU A 162 6.41 6.50 14.68
C LEU A 162 7.80 7.17 14.63
N GLU A 163 8.08 8.16 15.50
CA GLU A 163 9.39 8.82 15.56
C GLU A 163 10.51 7.84 15.93
N LYS A 164 10.25 6.91 16.85
CA LYS A 164 11.18 5.84 17.22
C LYS A 164 11.42 4.89 16.04
N ALA A 165 10.36 4.49 15.34
CA ALA A 165 10.46 3.63 14.16
C ALA A 165 11.31 4.28 13.06
N ILE A 166 11.06 5.55 12.72
CA ILE A 166 11.89 6.29 11.76
C ILE A 166 13.36 6.36 12.23
N GLY A 167 13.59 6.56 13.53
CA GLY A 167 14.95 6.55 14.10
C GLY A 167 15.66 5.20 13.95
N ASN A 168 14.93 4.10 13.85
CA ASN A 168 15.45 2.75 13.70
C ASN A 168 15.70 2.35 12.22
N ALA A 169 15.26 3.15 11.26
CA ALA A 169 15.59 2.92 9.85
C ALA A 169 17.11 3.03 9.64
N LYS A 170 17.79 1.93 9.36
CA LYS A 170 19.25 1.85 9.22
C LYS A 170 19.61 1.39 7.81
N VAL A 171 20.72 1.90 7.31
CA VAL A 171 21.27 1.44 6.04
C VAL A 171 21.62 -0.04 6.15
N GLY A 172 21.25 -0.82 5.13
CA GLY A 172 21.53 -2.24 5.05
C GLY A 172 23.02 -2.52 4.91
N GLU A 173 23.43 -3.73 5.29
CA GLU A 173 24.82 -4.18 5.20
C GLU A 173 25.12 -4.86 3.85
N PHE A 174 24.09 -5.29 3.15
CA PHE A 174 24.21 -6.04 1.90
C PHE A 174 23.73 -5.21 0.70
N VAL A 175 24.25 -5.56 -0.47
CA VAL A 175 23.80 -4.96 -1.73
C VAL A 175 22.45 -5.54 -2.10
N GLY A 176 21.45 -4.69 -2.25
CA GLY A 176 20.10 -5.06 -2.64
C GLY A 176 19.13 -3.91 -2.40
N THR A 177 18.04 -3.91 -3.14
CA THR A 177 16.92 -2.99 -2.97
C THR A 177 15.65 -3.71 -3.41
N THR A 178 14.80 -4.08 -2.46
CA THR A 178 13.54 -4.82 -2.69
C THR A 178 12.36 -3.87 -2.73
N LEU A 179 12.42 -2.89 -3.64
CA LEU A 179 11.42 -1.82 -3.75
C LEU A 179 10.05 -2.37 -4.14
N ASN A 180 10.00 -3.22 -5.19
CA ASN A 180 8.74 -3.78 -5.65
C ASN A 180 8.08 -4.63 -4.57
N ASP A 181 8.86 -5.47 -3.89
CA ASP A 181 8.37 -6.31 -2.80
C ASP A 181 7.82 -5.45 -1.64
N ALA A 182 8.47 -4.32 -1.32
CA ALA A 182 8.01 -3.42 -0.26
C ALA A 182 6.63 -2.80 -0.58
N VAL A 183 6.42 -2.36 -1.82
CA VAL A 183 5.13 -1.80 -2.25
C VAL A 183 4.05 -2.87 -2.25
N VAL A 184 4.35 -4.06 -2.79
CA VAL A 184 3.41 -5.19 -2.85
C VAL A 184 3.08 -5.71 -1.44
N GLU A 185 4.04 -5.75 -0.53
CA GLU A 185 3.79 -6.16 0.86
C GLU A 185 2.77 -5.23 1.53
N VAL A 186 2.88 -3.91 1.33
CA VAL A 186 1.89 -2.97 1.83
C VAL A 186 0.51 -3.25 1.24
N ALA A 187 0.41 -3.39 -0.07
CA ALA A 187 -0.86 -3.59 -0.73
C ALA A 187 -1.54 -4.92 -0.33
N ARG A 188 -0.78 -6.01 -0.40
CA ARG A 188 -1.32 -7.38 -0.19
C ARG A 188 -1.51 -7.77 1.27
N LYS A 189 -0.69 -7.25 2.20
CA LYS A 189 -0.73 -7.63 3.61
C LYS A 189 -1.26 -6.51 4.49
N GLU A 190 -0.57 -5.37 4.49
CA GLU A 190 -0.78 -4.33 5.48
C GLU A 190 -2.11 -3.58 5.25
N PHE A 191 -2.43 -3.29 3.99
CA PHE A 191 -3.64 -2.55 3.63
C PHE A 191 -4.83 -3.42 3.22
N ARG A 192 -4.67 -4.74 3.18
CA ARG A 192 -5.73 -5.67 2.76
C ARG A 192 -7.03 -5.52 3.56
N THR A 193 -6.92 -5.33 4.86
CA THR A 193 -8.07 -5.19 5.78
C THR A 193 -8.31 -3.76 6.24
N VAL A 194 -7.49 -2.82 5.75
CA VAL A 194 -7.62 -1.42 6.10
C VAL A 194 -8.67 -0.77 5.21
N THR A 195 -9.71 -0.23 5.84
CA THR A 195 -10.74 0.56 5.17
C THR A 195 -10.42 2.04 5.23
N GLY A 196 -11.06 2.83 4.38
CA GLY A 196 -10.85 4.27 4.36
C GLY A 196 -9.77 4.68 3.35
N ARG A 197 -9.25 5.89 3.53
CA ARG A 197 -8.25 6.50 2.65
C ARG A 197 -6.89 5.87 2.90
N LYS A 198 -6.21 5.48 1.82
CA LYS A 198 -4.91 4.79 1.86
C LYS A 198 -3.90 5.48 0.97
N ALA A 199 -2.68 5.64 1.47
CA ALA A 199 -1.58 6.20 0.70
C ALA A 199 -0.26 5.51 1.05
N ILE A 200 0.57 5.29 0.05
CA ILE A 200 1.98 4.93 0.18
C ILE A 200 2.80 6.18 -0.10
N ILE A 201 3.72 6.52 0.79
CA ILE A 201 4.74 7.53 0.54
C ILE A 201 6.08 6.82 0.43
N LEU A 202 6.60 6.77 -0.78
CA LEU A 202 7.80 6.03 -1.14
C LEU A 202 8.95 6.99 -1.37
N LEU A 203 9.98 6.91 -0.54
CA LEU A 203 11.21 7.69 -0.68
C LEU A 203 12.34 6.78 -1.14
N SER A 204 12.79 6.93 -2.39
CA SER A 204 13.77 6.04 -3.03
C SER A 204 14.46 6.71 -4.23
N ASP A 205 15.57 6.15 -4.66
CA ASP A 205 16.22 6.44 -5.97
C ASP A 205 15.58 5.62 -7.12
N GLY A 206 14.56 4.84 -6.83
CA GLY A 206 13.79 4.08 -7.80
C GLY A 206 14.49 2.87 -8.40
N GLN A 207 15.64 2.47 -7.86
CA GLN A 207 16.33 1.26 -8.30
C GLN A 207 15.75 0.06 -7.56
N ASP A 208 15.56 -1.04 -8.31
CA ASP A 208 15.16 -2.33 -7.75
C ASP A 208 16.20 -3.39 -8.13
N PHE A 209 16.82 -4.00 -7.13
CA PHE A 209 17.84 -5.02 -7.29
C PHE A 209 17.64 -6.15 -6.28
N GLY A 210 16.61 -6.96 -6.50
CA GLY A 210 16.42 -8.12 -5.63
C GLY A 210 14.99 -8.47 -5.30
N SER A 211 14.02 -7.68 -5.73
CA SER A 211 12.61 -8.05 -5.56
C SER A 211 12.26 -9.34 -6.28
N VAL A 212 11.40 -10.11 -5.65
CA VAL A 212 10.79 -11.32 -6.24
C VAL A 212 9.69 -10.92 -7.23
N VAL A 213 8.98 -9.83 -6.93
CA VAL A 213 7.89 -9.32 -7.79
C VAL A 213 8.47 -8.51 -8.95
N PRO A 214 8.19 -8.89 -10.21
CA PRO A 214 8.58 -8.12 -11.37
C PRO A 214 7.88 -6.76 -11.43
N THR A 215 8.53 -5.78 -12.06
CA THR A 215 8.00 -4.41 -12.18
C THR A 215 6.67 -4.34 -12.93
N ASP A 216 6.50 -5.14 -13.98
CA ASP A 216 5.26 -5.19 -14.76
C ASP A 216 4.09 -5.76 -13.94
N GLU A 217 4.33 -6.80 -13.13
CA GLU A 217 3.32 -7.35 -12.21
C GLU A 217 2.93 -6.30 -11.15
N LEU A 218 3.91 -5.61 -10.56
CA LEU A 218 3.65 -4.53 -9.61
C LEU A 218 2.78 -3.42 -10.22
N LEU A 219 3.14 -2.93 -11.41
CA LEU A 219 2.42 -1.85 -12.07
C LEU A 219 0.98 -2.27 -12.40
N ASP A 220 0.79 -3.49 -12.92
CA ASP A 220 -0.54 -4.03 -13.20
C ASP A 220 -1.39 -4.08 -11.92
N GLU A 221 -0.86 -4.61 -10.83
CA GLU A 221 -1.57 -4.69 -9.55
C GLU A 221 -1.90 -3.31 -8.96
N GLN A 222 -0.92 -2.39 -8.99
CA GLN A 222 -1.12 -1.06 -8.41
C GLN A 222 -2.09 -0.20 -9.24
N SER A 223 -2.17 -0.42 -10.55
CA SER A 223 -3.17 0.25 -11.40
C SER A 223 -4.61 -0.07 -10.99
N GLU A 224 -4.82 -1.23 -10.36
CA GLU A 224 -6.12 -1.72 -9.90
C GLU A 224 -6.37 -1.41 -8.40
N SER A 225 -5.37 -0.86 -7.70
CA SER A 225 -5.44 -0.51 -6.28
C SER A 225 -6.21 0.80 -6.05
N ASP A 226 -6.87 0.92 -4.89
CA ASP A 226 -7.42 2.17 -4.39
C ASP A 226 -6.43 2.96 -3.52
N THR A 227 -5.17 2.50 -3.46
CA THR A 227 -4.09 3.11 -2.70
C THR A 227 -3.30 4.05 -3.61
N MET A 228 -3.22 5.33 -3.24
CA MET A 228 -2.40 6.31 -3.98
C MET A 228 -0.93 6.18 -3.59
N VAL A 229 -0.04 6.18 -4.58
CA VAL A 229 1.42 6.15 -4.33
C VAL A 229 2.03 7.52 -4.62
N TYR A 230 2.63 8.10 -3.61
CA TYR A 230 3.41 9.33 -3.69
C TYR A 230 4.89 8.96 -3.67
N SER A 231 5.55 9.12 -4.80
CA SER A 231 6.97 8.81 -4.91
C SER A 231 7.81 10.07 -4.78
N ILE A 232 8.78 10.04 -3.89
CA ILE A 232 9.79 11.07 -3.72
C ILE A 232 11.12 10.48 -4.21
N TYR A 233 11.52 10.91 -5.41
CA TYR A 233 12.80 10.55 -5.99
C TYR A 233 13.89 11.50 -5.50
N TYR A 234 14.99 10.97 -5.04
CA TYR A 234 16.21 11.71 -4.78
C TYR A 234 17.38 11.07 -5.55
N ALA A 235 18.17 11.92 -6.19
CA ALA A 235 19.35 11.44 -6.94
C ALA A 235 20.46 11.02 -5.97
N PRO A 236 21.01 9.80 -6.06
CA PRO A 236 22.16 9.40 -5.27
C PRO A 236 23.36 10.34 -5.53
N GLU A 237 24.18 10.59 -4.50
CA GLU A 237 25.36 11.47 -4.62
C GLU A 237 26.31 11.07 -5.76
N PHE A 238 26.38 9.78 -6.06
CA PHE A 238 27.19 9.27 -7.16
C PHE A 238 26.71 9.78 -8.52
N GLN A 239 25.42 9.96 -8.74
CA GLN A 239 24.86 10.53 -9.99
C GLN A 239 25.07 12.04 -10.03
N ARG A 240 24.91 12.77 -8.91
CA ARG A 240 25.17 14.22 -8.81
C ARG A 240 26.58 14.59 -9.24
N ASN A 241 27.59 13.78 -8.89
CA ASN A 241 28.99 14.02 -9.25
C ASN A 241 29.27 13.71 -10.71
N ARG A 242 28.46 12.90 -11.38
CA ARG A 242 28.60 12.58 -12.81
C ARG A 242 28.14 13.74 -13.68
N ASP A 243 27.06 14.40 -13.33
CA ASP A 243 26.50 15.54 -14.07
C ASP A 243 27.29 16.83 -13.85
N ARG A 244 28.04 16.94 -12.75
CA ARG A 244 28.90 18.06 -12.44
C ARG A 244 30.31 17.97 -13.07
N ARG A 245 30.71 16.85 -13.67
CA ARG A 245 31.98 16.75 -14.38
C ARG A 245 31.83 17.41 -15.75
N PRO A 246 32.52 18.56 -16.02
CA PRO A 246 32.57 19.09 -17.37
C PRO A 246 33.19 18.01 -18.23
N PHE A 247 32.52 17.63 -19.32
CA PHE A 247 33.12 16.76 -20.33
C PHE A 247 34.48 17.32 -20.69
N PRO A 248 35.57 16.55 -20.59
CA PRO A 248 36.84 17.03 -21.09
C PRO A 248 36.66 17.26 -22.59
N ARG A 249 36.67 18.52 -23.02
CA ARG A 249 36.76 18.86 -24.41
C ARG A 249 38.03 18.17 -24.94
N LYS A 250 37.85 17.05 -25.65
CA LYS A 250 38.95 16.44 -26.41
C LYS A 250 39.41 17.45 -27.41
N GLY A 251 40.60 18.03 -27.12
CA GLY A 251 41.36 18.83 -28.02
C GLY A 251 41.59 18.06 -29.32
N GLY A 252 41.45 18.78 -30.43
CA GLY A 252 41.65 18.25 -31.77
C GLY A 252 43.00 17.57 -31.92
N GLY A 253 42.96 16.31 -32.26
CA GLY A 253 44.10 15.53 -32.74
C GLY A 253 43.83 15.17 -34.19
N ILE A 254 44.58 15.84 -35.09
CA ILE A 254 44.71 15.55 -36.51
C ILE A 254 45.40 14.18 -36.65
N PHE A 255 44.74 13.16 -37.14
CA PHE A 255 45.39 11.98 -37.72
C PHE A 255 44.65 11.46 -38.95
N ARG A 256 45.19 11.78 -40.08
CA ARG A 256 45.63 11.02 -41.26
C ARG A 256 44.89 9.66 -41.51
N ARG A 257 44.18 9.70 -42.62
CA ARG A 257 44.13 8.86 -43.82
C ARG A 257 44.60 7.39 -43.70
N GLY A 258 43.73 6.47 -44.08
CA GLY A 258 44.13 5.19 -44.68
C GLY A 258 43.36 3.98 -44.16
N GLY A 259 42.66 3.30 -45.07
CA GLY A 259 42.25 1.88 -44.86
C GLY A 259 40.76 1.60 -44.95
N ARG A 260 40.25 1.41 -46.17
CA ARG A 260 39.03 0.67 -46.46
C ARG A 260 39.22 -0.79 -46.02
N PHE A 261 38.42 -1.26 -45.08
CA PHE A 261 38.06 -2.69 -45.00
C PHE A 261 36.56 -2.80 -44.76
N ASN A 262 35.87 -3.18 -45.83
CA ASN A 262 34.52 -3.71 -45.77
C ASN A 262 34.55 -5.07 -45.04
N HIS A 263 34.08 -5.14 -43.81
CA HIS A 263 33.67 -6.38 -43.23
C HIS A 263 32.13 -6.36 -43.08
N VAL A 264 31.47 -7.00 -44.04
CA VAL A 264 30.11 -7.45 -43.95
C VAL A 264 30.08 -8.53 -42.88
N ALA A 265 29.51 -8.25 -41.72
CA ALA A 265 29.23 -9.24 -40.71
C ALA A 265 28.03 -10.07 -41.16
N PRO A 266 28.05 -11.44 -41.06
CA PRO A 266 26.91 -12.25 -41.41
C PRO A 266 25.78 -12.07 -40.43
N GLN A 267 24.62 -11.72 -40.97
CA GLN A 267 23.35 -11.73 -40.23
C GLN A 267 23.02 -13.16 -39.79
N ARG A 268 22.98 -13.43 -38.50
CA ARG A 268 22.41 -14.65 -37.94
C ARG A 268 20.88 -14.51 -37.91
N PRO A 269 20.10 -15.37 -38.55
CA PRO A 269 18.66 -15.43 -38.41
C PRO A 269 18.31 -16.15 -37.10
N GLY A 270 17.45 -15.55 -36.30
CA GLY A 270 16.73 -16.26 -35.24
C GLY A 270 17.12 -15.92 -33.80
N GLN A 271 16.83 -14.68 -33.37
CA GLN A 271 16.53 -14.43 -31.97
C GLN A 271 15.24 -13.59 -31.88
N ARG A 272 14.11 -14.30 -31.92
CA ARG A 272 12.85 -13.75 -31.43
C ARG A 272 12.95 -13.64 -29.92
N GLY A 273 12.71 -12.43 -29.39
CA GLY A 273 12.15 -12.26 -28.07
C GLY A 273 13.11 -12.36 -26.90
N GLN A 274 14.27 -11.68 -26.90
CA GLN A 274 14.77 -11.13 -25.67
C GLN A 274 14.29 -9.66 -25.65
N ARG A 275 13.18 -9.42 -24.93
CA ARG A 275 12.85 -8.09 -24.41
C ARG A 275 14.12 -7.64 -23.68
N ARG A 276 14.86 -6.71 -24.28
CA ARG A 276 15.93 -6.00 -23.58
C ARG A 276 15.30 -5.49 -22.30
N ILE A 277 15.76 -5.99 -21.16
CA ILE A 277 15.57 -5.33 -19.89
C ILE A 277 16.19 -3.95 -20.11
N ARG A 278 15.36 -2.96 -20.46
CA ARG A 278 15.74 -1.56 -20.29
C ARG A 278 15.97 -1.47 -18.78
N HIS A 279 17.16 -1.10 -18.36
CA HIS A 279 17.32 -0.48 -17.05
C HIS A 279 16.41 0.75 -17.11
N GLN A 280 15.22 0.60 -16.54
CA GLN A 280 14.27 1.68 -16.44
C GLN A 280 14.96 2.72 -15.57
N ASP A 281 14.98 3.97 -16.00
CA ASP A 281 15.45 5.04 -15.14
C ASP A 281 14.57 5.02 -13.87
N GLY A 282 15.21 4.93 -12.69
CA GLY A 282 14.47 4.83 -11.43
C GLY A 282 13.45 5.96 -11.26
N ALA A 283 13.78 7.16 -11.75
CA ALA A 283 12.84 8.29 -11.75
C ALA A 283 11.64 8.06 -12.69
N GLU A 284 11.85 7.43 -13.86
CA GLU A 284 10.77 7.10 -14.80
C GLU A 284 9.82 6.07 -14.19
N PHE A 285 10.37 5.03 -13.56
CA PHE A 285 9.57 4.01 -12.87
C PHE A 285 8.73 4.61 -11.73
N LEU A 286 9.33 5.40 -10.84
CA LEU A 286 8.61 6.04 -9.74
C LEU A 286 7.52 7.00 -10.22
N ARG A 287 7.75 7.67 -11.34
CA ARG A 287 6.75 8.53 -11.98
C ARG A 287 5.56 7.70 -12.48
N GLU A 288 5.84 6.64 -13.23
CA GLU A 288 4.82 5.73 -13.75
C GLU A 288 3.97 5.13 -12.62
N LEU A 289 4.62 4.61 -11.56
CA LEU A 289 3.94 4.05 -10.39
C LEU A 289 3.02 5.07 -9.70
N SER A 290 3.48 6.33 -9.58
CA SER A 290 2.65 7.39 -9.00
C SER A 290 1.46 7.76 -9.90
N GLU A 291 1.68 7.88 -11.21
CA GLU A 291 0.64 8.28 -12.17
C GLU A 291 -0.48 7.25 -12.26
N ILE A 292 -0.16 5.95 -12.38
CA ILE A 292 -1.16 4.88 -12.48
C ILE A 292 -2.02 4.75 -11.22
N THR A 293 -1.48 5.12 -10.07
CA THR A 293 -2.19 5.08 -8.78
C THR A 293 -2.86 6.41 -8.43
N SER A 294 -2.86 7.39 -9.34
CA SER A 294 -3.38 8.76 -9.13
C SER A 294 -2.68 9.53 -8.00
N GLY A 295 -1.53 9.07 -7.57
CA GLY A 295 -0.65 9.80 -6.68
C GLY A 295 0.19 10.85 -7.44
N ARG A 296 1.31 11.24 -6.89
CA ARG A 296 2.19 12.25 -7.48
C ARG A 296 3.65 11.89 -7.33
N PHE A 297 4.40 12.15 -8.38
CA PHE A 297 5.86 12.03 -8.38
C PHE A 297 6.49 13.37 -8.04
N TYR A 298 7.44 13.35 -7.11
CA TYR A 298 8.27 14.48 -6.75
C TYR A 298 9.75 14.14 -6.99
N GLN A 299 10.45 15.03 -7.64
CA GLN A 299 11.91 14.98 -7.68
C GLN A 299 12.41 16.00 -6.68
N SER A 300 13.12 15.57 -5.65
CA SER A 300 13.51 16.41 -4.53
C SER A 300 15.01 16.33 -4.26
N GLU A 301 15.61 17.47 -3.95
CA GLU A 301 16.90 17.48 -3.29
C GLU A 301 16.74 17.10 -1.82
N LEU A 302 17.80 16.59 -1.19
CA LEU A 302 17.74 16.19 0.23
C LEU A 302 17.39 17.36 1.16
N THR A 303 17.79 18.60 0.78
CA THR A 303 17.46 19.84 1.50
C THR A 303 15.98 20.17 1.46
N ASP A 304 15.26 19.75 0.42
CA ASP A 304 13.89 20.15 0.10
C ASP A 304 12.86 19.06 0.49
N LEU A 305 13.33 17.92 1.01
CA LEU A 305 12.47 16.81 1.41
C LEU A 305 11.36 17.23 2.37
N LYS A 306 11.67 18.16 3.31
CA LYS A 306 10.68 18.65 4.24
C LYS A 306 9.52 19.39 3.55
N GLU A 307 9.83 20.21 2.57
CA GLU A 307 8.83 20.91 1.76
C GLU A 307 8.00 19.93 0.95
N THR A 308 8.66 18.97 0.30
CA THR A 308 8.00 17.92 -0.48
C THR A 308 7.02 17.12 0.37
N PHE A 309 7.40 16.72 1.57
CA PHE A 309 6.49 16.05 2.50
C PHE A 309 5.31 16.95 2.92
N GLY A 310 5.53 18.25 3.08
CA GLY A 310 4.48 19.22 3.34
C GLY A 310 3.44 19.28 2.21
N LEU A 311 3.90 19.30 0.96
CA LEU A 311 3.02 19.25 -0.22
C LEU A 311 2.18 17.97 -0.27
N ILE A 312 2.77 16.82 0.04
CA ILE A 312 2.05 15.55 0.10
C ILE A 312 1.00 15.57 1.22
N ALA A 313 1.36 16.06 2.41
CA ALA A 313 0.42 16.15 3.51
C ALA A 313 -0.77 17.07 3.16
N GLU A 314 -0.50 18.18 2.47
CA GLU A 314 -1.54 19.10 2.01
C GLU A 314 -2.45 18.42 0.97
N GLU A 315 -1.89 17.70 0.00
CA GLU A 315 -2.69 16.95 -0.97
C GLU A 315 -3.56 15.90 -0.31
N LEU A 316 -3.01 15.13 0.63
CA LEU A 316 -3.76 14.13 1.38
C LEU A 316 -4.92 14.72 2.19
N ARG A 317 -4.84 15.98 2.62
CA ARG A 317 -5.95 16.67 3.31
C ARG A 317 -7.12 17.02 2.39
N HIS A 318 -6.89 17.09 1.06
CA HIS A 318 -7.88 17.53 0.07
C HIS A 318 -8.36 16.42 -0.86
N GLN A 319 -8.04 15.18 -0.54
CA GLN A 319 -8.47 14.01 -1.30
C GLN A 319 -9.94 13.73 -1.06
N TYR A 320 -10.73 13.66 -2.14
CA TYR A 320 -12.07 13.09 -2.16
C TYR A 320 -12.01 11.58 -2.39
N ARG A 321 -13.01 10.86 -1.94
CA ARG A 321 -13.18 9.45 -2.26
C ARG A 321 -14.61 9.20 -2.70
N LEU A 322 -14.76 8.70 -3.92
CA LEU A 322 -16.04 8.24 -4.45
C LEU A 322 -16.12 6.73 -4.32
N GLY A 323 -17.33 6.21 -4.24
CA GLY A 323 -17.57 4.77 -4.30
C GLY A 323 -18.85 4.47 -5.04
N PHE A 324 -18.86 3.37 -5.78
CA PHE A 324 -20.03 2.87 -6.46
C PHE A 324 -20.06 1.34 -6.41
N TYR A 325 -21.24 0.79 -6.51
CA TYR A 325 -21.43 -0.64 -6.71
C TYR A 325 -21.62 -0.86 -8.21
N PRO A 326 -20.68 -1.50 -8.86
CA PRO A 326 -20.86 -1.87 -10.25
C PRO A 326 -22.12 -2.75 -10.37
N GLY A 327 -22.91 -2.60 -11.45
CA GLY A 327 -24.09 -3.44 -11.71
C GLY A 327 -23.79 -4.93 -11.74
N GLU A 328 -24.57 -5.74 -12.43
CA GLU A 328 -24.30 -7.18 -12.56
C GLU A 328 -22.91 -7.42 -13.14
N ILE A 329 -21.93 -7.50 -12.26
CA ILE A 329 -20.54 -7.77 -12.62
C ILE A 329 -20.42 -9.27 -12.78
N GLN A 330 -20.08 -9.69 -13.97
CA GLN A 330 -19.40 -10.95 -14.13
C GLN A 330 -18.04 -10.79 -13.43
N LYS A 331 -17.81 -11.55 -12.37
CA LYS A 331 -16.50 -11.66 -11.71
C LYS A 331 -15.55 -12.41 -12.64
N ASP A 332 -15.23 -11.83 -13.78
CA ASP A 332 -14.48 -12.43 -14.87
C ASP A 332 -13.03 -11.93 -14.96
N GLY A 333 -12.65 -11.06 -14.02
CA GLY A 333 -11.32 -10.47 -13.99
C GLY A 333 -11.08 -9.46 -15.10
N THR A 334 -12.13 -8.93 -15.76
CA THR A 334 -11.95 -7.89 -16.78
C THR A 334 -11.54 -6.56 -16.16
N VAL A 335 -10.75 -5.80 -16.92
CA VAL A 335 -10.33 -4.44 -16.54
C VAL A 335 -11.34 -3.43 -17.06
N HIS A 336 -11.89 -2.65 -16.15
CA HIS A 336 -12.83 -1.59 -16.42
C HIS A 336 -12.15 -0.22 -16.39
N GLN A 337 -12.51 0.66 -17.32
CA GLN A 337 -11.98 2.02 -17.39
C GLN A 337 -12.86 2.98 -16.58
N LEU A 338 -12.24 3.70 -15.65
CA LEU A 338 -12.90 4.70 -14.81
C LEU A 338 -12.63 6.11 -15.33
N ARG A 339 -13.64 6.96 -15.24
CA ARG A 339 -13.50 8.39 -15.51
C ARG A 339 -14.33 9.19 -14.52
N VAL A 340 -13.70 10.17 -13.91
CA VAL A 340 -14.37 11.14 -13.04
C VAL A 340 -14.44 12.49 -13.75
N LYS A 341 -15.60 13.12 -13.73
CA LYS A 341 -15.80 14.52 -14.14
C LYS A 341 -16.31 15.32 -12.95
N VAL A 342 -15.93 16.58 -12.89
CA VAL A 342 -16.37 17.52 -11.87
C VAL A 342 -17.06 18.70 -12.55
N ASP A 343 -18.26 19.02 -12.10
CA ASP A 343 -19.02 20.19 -12.57
C ASP A 343 -18.54 21.44 -11.80
N ALA A 344 -17.36 21.90 -12.20
CA ALA A 344 -16.75 23.14 -11.74
C ALA A 344 -15.90 23.72 -12.87
N ALA A 345 -15.87 25.05 -12.97
CA ALA A 345 -15.09 25.72 -13.99
C ALA A 345 -13.58 25.60 -13.69
N ASP A 346 -12.80 25.41 -14.75
CA ASP A 346 -11.34 25.53 -14.72
C ASP A 346 -10.62 24.60 -13.71
N VAL A 347 -11.12 23.37 -13.56
CA VAL A 347 -10.53 22.37 -12.66
C VAL A 347 -9.83 21.26 -13.43
N ALA A 348 -8.75 20.76 -12.85
CA ALA A 348 -8.07 19.52 -13.21
C ALA A 348 -8.47 18.42 -12.23
N VAL A 349 -8.81 17.24 -12.77
CA VAL A 349 -9.22 16.08 -11.97
C VAL A 349 -8.22 14.96 -12.17
N ARG A 350 -7.67 14.46 -11.06
CA ARG A 350 -6.81 13.28 -11.04
C ARG A 350 -7.52 12.21 -10.22
N ALA A 351 -7.76 11.05 -10.83
CA ALA A 351 -8.51 9.96 -10.23
C ALA A 351 -8.00 8.62 -10.75
N ARG A 352 -8.27 7.56 -10.02
CA ARG A 352 -8.04 6.18 -10.46
C ARG A 352 -8.67 5.94 -11.83
N GLN A 353 -7.90 5.37 -12.76
CA GLN A 353 -8.32 5.24 -14.15
C GLN A 353 -8.90 3.86 -14.49
N GLN A 354 -8.66 2.85 -13.67
CA GLN A 354 -9.13 1.49 -13.93
C GLN A 354 -9.28 0.67 -12.64
N TYR A 355 -10.07 -0.38 -12.72
CA TYR A 355 -10.16 -1.42 -11.69
C TYR A 355 -10.43 -2.77 -12.35
N ARG A 356 -10.13 -3.85 -11.65
CA ARG A 356 -10.46 -5.21 -12.10
C ARG A 356 -11.72 -5.69 -11.38
N ALA A 357 -12.68 -6.19 -12.14
CA ALA A 357 -13.88 -6.82 -11.59
C ALA A 357 -13.51 -8.16 -10.95
N GLN A 358 -13.67 -8.29 -9.62
CA GLN A 358 -13.30 -9.47 -8.83
C GLN A 358 -14.53 -10.18 -8.27
#